data_a16ceaa99656eed3da32e934da75d643
#
_entry.id   a16ceaa99656eed3da32e934da75d643
#
_cell.length_a   1.000
_cell.length_b   1.000
_cell.length_c   1.000
_cell.angle_alpha   90.00
_cell.angle_beta   90.00
_cell.angle_gamma   90.00
#
_symmetry.space_group_name_H-M   'P 1'
#
loop_
_entity.id
_entity.type
_entity.pdbx_description
1 polymer ?
#
loop_
_entity_poly.entity_id
_entity_poly.type
_entity_poly.pdbx_seq_one_letter_code
_entity_poly.pdbx_strand_id
1 'polypeptide(L)'
;MNPDDPRISTSARQVQPFLAMEIFERSQELERQGVNVVHLEVGEPDFSVPACVDRAISKAVEGGHTHYTHSLGRYDLREEIASYYKRRYEVNIDPGRVLVTGGTSGALVLLMALLLEPGDEILLPNPGYACYDNFVLTFHGKPTGYEVPASTGFRYDPELIGKLVNKRSKGILINSPSNPTAAVQDHDTLEQIAALGVPVISDEIYHGLEYGGADARAVSMLEVTDDCFVVDGFSKRHAMTGLRVGWLVAPEDLVAPLQRLQQNLFVCASSLAQTAAIAALREGEEALTAMTEQYKRRREVLYNGLLELGFPIPCKPMGAYYIFARADHLDDDSLRLAKRILEEAHVGVAPGIDFGSRAEGWLRFSFANNIDNINEALRRLKKWLPRSEG
;
A
#
# COMPACT_ATOMS: atom_id res chain seq x y z
N MET A 1 -12.28 -15.92 20.29
CA MET A 1 -12.77 -16.93 19.29
C MET A 1 -12.28 -18.29 19.74
N ASN A 2 -13.11 -19.36 19.66
CA ASN A 2 -12.63 -20.71 19.97
C ASN A 2 -11.71 -21.18 18.82
N PRO A 3 -10.41 -21.37 19.06
CA PRO A 3 -9.47 -21.74 17.99
C PRO A 3 -9.75 -23.13 17.39
N ASP A 4 -10.48 -23.98 18.09
CA ASP A 4 -10.80 -25.36 17.68
C ASP A 4 -12.19 -25.51 17.08
N ASP A 5 -12.91 -24.42 16.78
CA ASP A 5 -14.23 -24.49 16.16
C ASP A 5 -14.13 -25.13 14.76
N PRO A 6 -14.75 -26.30 14.55
CA PRO A 6 -14.62 -27.05 13.28
C PRO A 6 -15.24 -26.32 12.07
N ARG A 7 -16.00 -25.26 12.29
CA ARG A 7 -16.59 -24.42 11.22
C ARG A 7 -15.58 -23.46 10.61
N ILE A 8 -14.44 -23.23 11.27
CA ILE A 8 -13.40 -22.31 10.82
C ILE A 8 -12.31 -23.08 10.06
N SER A 9 -12.04 -22.69 8.82
CA SER A 9 -10.98 -23.30 8.01
C SER A 9 -9.58 -23.01 8.60
N THR A 10 -8.61 -23.84 8.26
CA THR A 10 -7.22 -23.66 8.68
C THR A 10 -6.67 -22.31 8.22
N SER A 11 -6.90 -21.91 6.98
CA SER A 11 -6.46 -20.62 6.45
C SER A 11 -7.09 -19.45 7.21
N ALA A 12 -8.39 -19.48 7.52
CA ALA A 12 -9.04 -18.42 8.27
C ALA A 12 -8.50 -18.27 9.72
N ARG A 13 -7.98 -19.37 10.30
CA ARG A 13 -7.32 -19.31 11.63
C ARG A 13 -5.92 -18.71 11.57
N GLN A 14 -5.24 -18.85 10.45
CA GLN A 14 -3.88 -18.36 10.25
C GLN A 14 -3.82 -16.87 9.92
N VAL A 15 -4.90 -16.31 9.35
CA VAL A 15 -5.00 -14.89 9.04
C VAL A 15 -4.89 -14.07 10.33
N GLN A 16 -3.91 -13.18 10.38
CA GLN A 16 -3.65 -12.32 11.53
C GLN A 16 -4.53 -11.06 11.49
N PRO A 17 -4.88 -10.49 12.65
CA PRO A 17 -5.54 -9.17 12.68
C PRO A 17 -4.67 -8.10 12.00
N PHE A 18 -5.32 -7.12 11.40
CA PHE A 18 -4.64 -5.92 10.94
C PHE A 18 -4.63 -4.90 12.10
N LEU A 19 -3.51 -4.84 12.82
CA LEU A 19 -3.42 -4.13 14.10
C LEU A 19 -3.61 -2.61 13.97
N ALA A 20 -3.19 -2.01 12.86
CA ALA A 20 -3.49 -0.59 12.60
C ALA A 20 -4.99 -0.31 12.55
N MET A 21 -5.80 -1.28 12.09
CA MET A 21 -7.27 -1.17 12.11
C MET A 21 -7.84 -1.33 13.53
N GLU A 22 -7.25 -2.15 14.40
CA GLU A 22 -7.65 -2.21 15.80
C GLU A 22 -7.44 -0.85 16.50
N ILE A 23 -6.29 -0.20 16.24
CA ILE A 23 -6.04 1.16 16.74
C ILE A 23 -7.08 2.14 16.20
N PHE A 24 -7.40 2.07 14.91
CA PHE A 24 -8.41 2.92 14.29
C PHE A 24 -9.82 2.70 14.88
N GLU A 25 -10.26 1.45 15.04
CA GLU A 25 -11.55 1.11 15.65
C GLU A 25 -11.63 1.65 17.09
N ARG A 26 -10.54 1.50 17.85
CA ARG A 26 -10.47 2.05 19.21
C ARG A 26 -10.49 3.58 19.22
N SER A 27 -9.83 4.22 18.28
CA SER A 27 -9.88 5.68 18.08
C SER A 27 -11.30 6.15 17.86
N GLN A 28 -12.05 5.48 16.99
CA GLN A 28 -13.48 5.78 16.76
C GLN A 28 -14.37 5.57 18.00
N GLU A 29 -14.05 4.58 18.85
CA GLU A 29 -14.76 4.40 20.12
C GLU A 29 -14.53 5.59 21.07
N LEU A 30 -13.30 6.06 21.18
CA LEU A 30 -12.96 7.25 21.97
C LEU A 30 -13.66 8.50 21.43
N GLU A 31 -13.71 8.67 20.12
CA GLU A 31 -14.43 9.79 19.49
C GLU A 31 -15.95 9.76 19.79
N ARG A 32 -16.56 8.57 19.76
CA ARG A 32 -17.98 8.41 20.19
C ARG A 32 -18.21 8.78 21.65
N GLN A 33 -17.17 8.72 22.49
CA GLN A 33 -17.20 9.17 23.88
C GLN A 33 -16.90 10.66 24.05
N GLY A 34 -16.68 11.38 22.94
CA GLY A 34 -16.39 12.82 22.95
C GLY A 34 -14.91 13.18 23.06
N VAL A 35 -14.02 12.19 23.01
CA VAL A 35 -12.57 12.44 22.97
C VAL A 35 -12.13 12.87 21.57
N ASN A 36 -11.38 13.96 21.48
CA ASN A 36 -10.78 14.36 20.21
C ASN A 36 -9.50 13.57 19.97
N VAL A 37 -9.50 12.66 18.99
CA VAL A 37 -8.34 11.86 18.58
C VAL A 37 -7.70 12.46 17.33
N VAL A 38 -6.36 12.46 17.26
CA VAL A 38 -5.62 12.79 16.05
C VAL A 38 -5.13 11.51 15.39
N HIS A 39 -5.61 11.25 14.17
CA HIS A 39 -5.34 10.02 13.42
C HIS A 39 -4.05 10.13 12.61
N LEU A 40 -3.01 9.37 12.98
CA LEU A 40 -1.78 9.15 12.20
C LEU A 40 -1.52 7.65 11.94
N GLU A 41 -2.46 6.76 12.32
CA GLU A 41 -2.39 5.30 12.12
C GLU A 41 -2.88 4.86 10.75
N VAL A 42 -3.85 5.59 10.16
CA VAL A 42 -4.49 5.17 8.92
C VAL A 42 -3.70 5.65 7.71
N GLY A 43 -3.53 4.76 6.74
CA GLY A 43 -2.93 5.05 5.45
C GLY A 43 -3.97 5.45 4.40
N GLU A 44 -4.71 6.52 4.65
CA GLU A 44 -5.77 7.02 3.77
C GLU A 44 -5.57 8.51 3.48
N PRO A 45 -5.66 8.94 2.18
CA PRO A 45 -5.68 10.35 1.84
C PRO A 45 -6.83 11.09 2.54
N ASP A 46 -6.53 12.24 3.13
CA ASP A 46 -7.54 13.13 3.74
C ASP A 46 -8.19 14.10 2.73
N PHE A 47 -7.76 14.05 1.48
CA PHE A 47 -8.33 14.83 0.40
C PHE A 47 -9.61 14.21 -0.13
N SER A 48 -10.55 15.07 -0.54
CA SER A 48 -11.64 14.64 -1.40
C SER A 48 -11.10 14.23 -2.78
N VAL A 49 -11.85 13.39 -3.48
CA VAL A 49 -11.55 13.05 -4.88
C VAL A 49 -11.45 14.31 -5.74
N PRO A 50 -10.63 14.31 -6.82
CA PRO A 50 -10.59 15.43 -7.77
C PRO A 50 -11.99 15.75 -8.31
N ALA A 51 -12.28 17.04 -8.52
CA ALA A 51 -13.61 17.50 -8.97
C ALA A 51 -14.08 16.88 -10.30
N CYS A 52 -13.16 16.45 -11.17
CA CYS A 52 -13.49 15.72 -12.40
C CYS A 52 -14.08 14.34 -12.08
N VAL A 53 -13.61 13.69 -11.03
CA VAL A 53 -14.09 12.38 -10.56
C VAL A 53 -15.52 12.50 -10.05
N ASP A 54 -15.78 13.48 -9.18
CA ASP A 54 -17.12 13.74 -8.63
C ASP A 54 -18.14 14.00 -9.75
N ARG A 55 -17.82 14.91 -10.69
CA ARG A 55 -18.68 15.18 -11.85
C ARG A 55 -18.92 13.95 -12.72
N ALA A 56 -17.90 13.13 -12.93
CA ALA A 56 -18.02 11.93 -13.76
C ALA A 56 -18.94 10.88 -13.15
N ILE A 57 -18.84 10.66 -11.83
CA ILE A 57 -19.71 9.72 -11.10
C ILE A 57 -21.15 10.22 -11.14
N SER A 58 -21.40 11.49 -10.79
CA SER A 58 -22.75 12.08 -10.79
C SER A 58 -23.43 11.92 -12.15
N LYS A 59 -22.72 12.29 -13.23
CA LYS A 59 -23.22 12.12 -14.60
C LYS A 59 -23.47 10.66 -14.97
N ALA A 60 -22.62 9.73 -14.51
CA ALA A 60 -22.79 8.31 -14.79
C ALA A 60 -24.04 7.72 -14.10
N VAL A 61 -24.31 8.17 -12.86
CA VAL A 61 -25.52 7.78 -12.13
C VAL A 61 -26.77 8.34 -12.82
N GLU A 62 -26.79 9.62 -13.17
CA GLU A 62 -27.88 10.26 -13.91
C GLU A 62 -28.14 9.58 -15.26
N GLY A 63 -27.09 9.15 -15.96
CA GLY A 63 -27.15 8.44 -17.23
C GLY A 63 -27.48 6.95 -17.13
N GLY A 64 -27.67 6.41 -15.91
CA GLY A 64 -27.97 4.99 -15.70
C GLY A 64 -26.81 4.04 -16.01
N HIS A 65 -25.56 4.49 -15.94
CA HIS A 65 -24.38 3.68 -16.24
C HIS A 65 -24.00 2.76 -15.05
N THR A 66 -24.92 1.90 -14.63
CA THR A 66 -24.79 1.05 -13.43
C THR A 66 -24.77 -0.44 -13.73
N HIS A 67 -24.65 -0.83 -14.99
CA HIS A 67 -24.65 -2.23 -15.44
C HIS A 67 -23.25 -2.87 -15.38
N TYR A 68 -23.21 -4.19 -15.51
CA TYR A 68 -21.95 -4.93 -15.65
C TYR A 68 -21.14 -4.43 -16.86
N THR A 69 -19.81 -4.46 -16.69
CA THR A 69 -18.87 -4.19 -17.76
C THR A 69 -18.17 -5.48 -18.21
N HIS A 70 -17.28 -5.37 -19.17
CA HIS A 70 -16.39 -6.49 -19.51
C HIS A 70 -15.56 -6.92 -18.29
N SER A 71 -15.28 -8.21 -18.13
CA SER A 71 -14.58 -8.77 -16.97
C SER A 71 -13.14 -8.25 -16.82
N LEU A 72 -12.43 -7.97 -17.92
CA LEU A 72 -11.14 -7.27 -17.85
C LEU A 72 -11.27 -5.76 -17.53
N GLY A 73 -12.49 -5.25 -17.42
CA GLY A 73 -12.78 -3.82 -17.34
C GLY A 73 -13.09 -3.20 -18.71
N ARG A 74 -13.62 -1.99 -18.68
CA ARG A 74 -13.94 -1.21 -19.89
C ARG A 74 -12.71 -1.01 -20.74
N TYR A 75 -12.88 -1.13 -22.04
CA TYR A 75 -11.76 -1.04 -22.98
C TYR A 75 -11.11 0.36 -22.96
N ASP A 76 -11.94 1.42 -22.93
CA ASP A 76 -11.50 2.80 -22.84
C ASP A 76 -10.67 3.10 -21.56
N LEU A 77 -10.99 2.47 -20.42
CA LEU A 77 -10.18 2.58 -19.21
C LEU A 77 -8.82 1.87 -19.38
N ARG A 78 -8.82 0.69 -20.00
CA ARG A 78 -7.58 -0.05 -20.25
C ARG A 78 -6.63 0.68 -21.20
N GLU A 79 -7.20 1.37 -22.22
CA GLU A 79 -6.44 2.28 -23.09
C GLU A 79 -5.87 3.49 -22.34
N GLU A 80 -6.64 4.09 -21.42
CA GLU A 80 -6.14 5.20 -20.59
C GLU A 80 -5.02 4.76 -19.64
N ILE A 81 -5.13 3.55 -19.07
CA ILE A 81 -4.06 2.97 -18.24
C ILE A 81 -2.79 2.75 -19.11
N ALA A 82 -2.93 2.15 -20.29
CA ALA A 82 -1.80 1.98 -21.20
C ALA A 82 -1.16 3.33 -21.60
N SER A 83 -1.99 4.33 -21.86
CA SER A 83 -1.55 5.70 -22.15
C SER A 83 -0.85 6.36 -20.94
N TYR A 84 -1.29 6.06 -19.72
CA TYR A 84 -0.63 6.51 -18.50
C TYR A 84 0.78 5.95 -18.40
N TYR A 85 0.99 4.65 -18.63
CA TYR A 85 2.35 4.05 -18.66
C TYR A 85 3.22 4.66 -19.75
N LYS A 86 2.66 4.91 -20.94
CA LYS A 86 3.40 5.57 -22.00
C LYS A 86 3.85 6.98 -21.64
N ARG A 87 2.96 7.78 -21.03
CA ARG A 87 3.28 9.17 -20.64
C ARG A 87 4.26 9.25 -19.47
N ARG A 88 4.13 8.35 -18.50
CA ARG A 88 4.88 8.46 -17.24
C ARG A 88 6.21 7.70 -17.26
N TYR A 89 6.24 6.55 -17.94
CA TYR A 89 7.37 5.61 -17.90
C TYR A 89 7.97 5.34 -19.29
N GLU A 90 7.40 5.91 -20.34
CA GLU A 90 7.77 5.64 -21.74
C GLU A 90 7.58 4.17 -22.16
N VAL A 91 6.86 3.39 -21.38
CA VAL A 91 6.56 1.96 -21.63
C VAL A 91 5.29 1.83 -22.45
N ASN A 92 5.32 1.01 -23.49
CA ASN A 92 4.15 0.65 -24.29
C ASN A 92 3.60 -0.69 -23.78
N ILE A 93 2.39 -0.69 -23.26
CA ILE A 93 1.66 -1.91 -22.89
C ILE A 93 0.43 -2.08 -23.78
N ASP A 94 0.15 -3.32 -24.15
CA ASP A 94 -1.12 -3.63 -24.81
C ASP A 94 -2.26 -3.50 -23.79
N PRO A 95 -3.33 -2.75 -24.10
CA PRO A 95 -4.53 -2.71 -23.25
C PRO A 95 -5.12 -4.09 -22.98
N GLY A 96 -4.84 -5.10 -23.82
CA GLY A 96 -5.17 -6.51 -23.61
C GLY A 96 -4.54 -7.12 -22.35
N ARG A 97 -3.39 -6.64 -21.92
CA ARG A 97 -2.66 -7.08 -20.72
C ARG A 97 -3.20 -6.47 -19.42
N VAL A 98 -4.10 -5.50 -19.50
CA VAL A 98 -4.63 -4.76 -18.34
C VAL A 98 -5.94 -5.40 -17.87
N LEU A 99 -5.98 -5.75 -16.57
CA LEU A 99 -7.19 -6.16 -15.86
C LEU A 99 -7.59 -5.09 -14.85
N VAL A 100 -8.77 -4.54 -14.95
CA VAL A 100 -9.32 -3.60 -13.95
C VAL A 100 -9.92 -4.41 -12.80
N THR A 101 -9.50 -4.10 -11.57
CA THR A 101 -9.82 -4.88 -10.37
C THR A 101 -10.54 -4.05 -9.31
N GLY A 102 -11.10 -4.70 -8.30
CA GLY A 102 -11.66 -4.07 -7.11
C GLY A 102 -10.59 -3.53 -6.15
N GLY A 103 -9.76 -2.59 -6.63
CA GLY A 103 -8.55 -2.11 -5.97
C GLY A 103 -7.40 -3.13 -6.09
N THR A 104 -6.23 -2.77 -5.54
CA THR A 104 -5.05 -3.65 -5.51
C THR A 104 -5.31 -4.94 -4.73
N SER A 105 -6.18 -4.92 -3.72
CA SER A 105 -6.58 -6.13 -2.99
C SER A 105 -7.23 -7.16 -3.92
N GLY A 106 -8.10 -6.74 -4.84
CA GLY A 106 -8.68 -7.64 -5.85
C GLY A 106 -7.62 -8.22 -6.78
N ALA A 107 -6.62 -7.43 -7.18
CA ALA A 107 -5.49 -7.90 -7.98
C ALA A 107 -4.66 -8.95 -7.23
N LEU A 108 -4.34 -8.71 -5.96
CA LEU A 108 -3.59 -9.66 -5.12
C LEU A 108 -4.36 -10.98 -4.92
N VAL A 109 -5.69 -10.93 -4.71
CA VAL A 109 -6.53 -12.14 -4.65
C VAL A 109 -6.43 -12.95 -5.93
N LEU A 110 -6.51 -12.31 -7.10
CA LEU A 110 -6.38 -12.98 -8.39
C LEU A 110 -5.00 -13.59 -8.58
N LEU A 111 -3.94 -12.88 -8.18
CA LEU A 111 -2.56 -13.36 -8.29
C LEU A 111 -2.30 -14.56 -7.38
N MET A 112 -2.75 -14.51 -6.12
CA MET A 112 -2.57 -15.64 -5.22
C MET A 112 -3.37 -16.88 -5.71
N ALA A 113 -4.58 -16.67 -6.23
CA ALA A 113 -5.38 -17.73 -6.82
C ALA A 113 -4.78 -18.31 -8.13
N LEU A 114 -4.01 -17.50 -8.87
CA LEU A 114 -3.33 -17.95 -10.09
C LEU A 114 -2.06 -18.75 -9.78
N LEU A 115 -1.26 -18.29 -8.78
CA LEU A 115 0.12 -18.70 -8.60
C LEU A 115 0.30 -19.83 -7.58
N LEU A 116 -0.61 -19.94 -6.59
CA LEU A 116 -0.36 -20.78 -5.41
C LEU A 116 -1.09 -22.09 -5.45
N GLU A 117 -0.31 -23.16 -5.24
CA GLU A 117 -0.77 -24.45 -4.76
C GLU A 117 -0.40 -24.62 -3.28
N PRO A 118 -1.05 -25.54 -2.51
CA PRO A 118 -0.75 -25.72 -1.11
C PRO A 118 0.75 -25.96 -0.83
N GLY A 119 1.35 -25.06 -0.04
CA GLY A 119 2.77 -25.09 0.34
C GLY A 119 3.72 -24.42 -0.65
N ASP A 120 3.24 -23.82 -1.72
CA ASP A 120 4.04 -22.90 -2.52
C ASP A 120 4.33 -21.61 -1.75
N GLU A 121 5.39 -20.90 -2.14
CA GLU A 121 5.91 -19.77 -1.39
C GLU A 121 5.85 -18.49 -2.21
N ILE A 122 5.48 -17.38 -1.54
CA ILE A 122 5.72 -16.02 -2.02
C ILE A 122 6.75 -15.38 -1.09
N LEU A 123 7.81 -14.82 -1.70
CA LEU A 123 8.81 -14.05 -0.96
C LEU A 123 8.27 -12.64 -0.76
N LEU A 124 8.27 -12.17 0.50
CA LEU A 124 7.66 -10.92 0.94
C LEU A 124 8.67 -10.04 1.69
N PRO A 125 8.63 -8.70 1.56
CA PRO A 125 9.49 -7.81 2.34
C PRO A 125 9.14 -7.85 3.83
N ASN A 126 10.17 -7.85 4.70
CA ASN A 126 10.01 -7.74 6.14
C ASN A 126 11.01 -6.70 6.69
N PRO A 127 10.53 -5.47 7.03
CA PRO A 127 9.12 -5.04 7.09
C PRO A 127 8.46 -4.87 5.72
N GLY A 128 7.13 -5.10 5.70
CA GLY A 128 6.27 -4.97 4.51
C GLY A 128 4.81 -4.67 4.89
N TYR A 129 3.93 -4.51 3.92
CA TYR A 129 2.52 -4.24 4.20
C TYR A 129 1.85 -5.41 4.92
N ALA A 130 1.22 -5.12 6.04
CA ALA A 130 0.64 -6.08 6.99
C ALA A 130 -0.24 -7.19 6.37
N CYS A 131 -0.93 -6.88 5.28
CA CYS A 131 -1.87 -7.84 4.69
C CYS A 131 -1.24 -8.81 3.68
N TYR A 132 0.03 -8.64 3.27
CA TYR A 132 0.62 -9.52 2.26
C TYR A 132 0.66 -10.99 2.71
N ASP A 133 1.11 -11.24 3.93
CA ASP A 133 1.13 -12.58 4.52
C ASP A 133 -0.27 -13.21 4.49
N ASN A 134 -1.29 -12.44 4.84
CA ASN A 134 -2.68 -12.88 4.90
C ASN A 134 -3.25 -13.25 3.51
N PHE A 135 -2.87 -12.56 2.44
CA PHE A 135 -3.24 -12.97 1.08
C PHE A 135 -2.64 -14.34 0.76
N VAL A 136 -1.36 -14.55 1.05
CA VAL A 136 -0.68 -15.84 0.80
C VAL A 136 -1.30 -16.98 1.61
N LEU A 137 -1.52 -16.77 2.92
CA LEU A 137 -2.13 -17.75 3.83
C LEU A 137 -3.55 -18.13 3.43
N THR A 138 -4.34 -17.16 2.95
CA THR A 138 -5.72 -17.38 2.50
C THR A 138 -5.79 -18.38 1.35
N PHE A 139 -4.78 -18.40 0.48
CA PHE A 139 -4.66 -19.34 -0.65
C PHE A 139 -3.75 -20.53 -0.36
N HIS A 140 -3.57 -20.90 0.92
CA HIS A 140 -2.79 -22.05 1.37
C HIS A 140 -1.29 -22.00 1.02
N GLY A 141 -0.80 -20.85 0.59
CA GLY A 141 0.62 -20.62 0.38
C GLY A 141 1.36 -20.36 1.69
N LYS A 142 2.69 -20.30 1.59
CA LYS A 142 3.60 -19.98 2.69
C LYS A 142 4.23 -18.61 2.45
N PRO A 143 3.98 -17.60 3.29
CA PRO A 143 4.72 -16.36 3.25
C PRO A 143 6.16 -16.60 3.71
N THR A 144 7.14 -16.17 2.91
CA THR A 144 8.58 -16.28 3.22
C THR A 144 9.19 -14.89 3.21
N GLY A 145 9.46 -14.34 4.41
CA GLY A 145 9.96 -12.99 4.58
C GLY A 145 11.43 -12.84 4.19
N TYR A 146 11.78 -11.88 3.34
CA TYR A 146 13.14 -11.42 3.15
C TYR A 146 13.40 -10.13 3.92
N GLU A 147 14.58 -10.03 4.51
CA GLU A 147 14.92 -8.91 5.39
C GLU A 147 15.18 -7.63 4.60
N VAL A 148 14.60 -6.51 5.08
CA VAL A 148 14.76 -5.16 4.52
C VAL A 148 15.25 -4.22 5.63
N PRO A 149 16.58 -4.20 5.90
CA PRO A 149 17.11 -3.55 7.10
C PRO A 149 17.17 -2.02 6.98
N ALA A 150 16.97 -1.36 8.10
CA ALA A 150 17.10 0.10 8.20
C ALA A 150 18.53 0.59 7.91
N SER A 151 19.56 -0.24 8.16
CA SER A 151 20.97 0.08 7.90
C SER A 151 21.29 0.31 6.43
N THR A 152 20.47 -0.25 5.51
CA THR A 152 20.60 -0.04 4.07
C THR A 152 19.63 1.02 3.53
N GLY A 153 18.92 1.73 4.42
CA GLY A 153 17.86 2.64 4.02
C GLY A 153 16.60 1.94 3.54
N PHE A 154 16.35 0.72 4.03
CA PHE A 154 15.26 -0.15 3.58
C PHE A 154 15.33 -0.48 2.08
N ARG A 155 16.54 -0.56 1.53
CA ARG A 155 16.76 -1.08 0.17
C ARG A 155 16.71 -2.59 0.17
N TYR A 156 16.17 -3.14 -0.90
CA TYR A 156 16.18 -4.58 -1.14
C TYR A 156 17.60 -5.04 -1.47
N ASP A 157 17.94 -6.23 -1.00
CA ASP A 157 19.19 -6.90 -1.33
C ASP A 157 18.90 -8.12 -2.21
N PRO A 158 19.14 -8.02 -3.53
CA PRO A 158 18.86 -9.11 -4.47
C PRO A 158 19.61 -10.40 -4.14
N GLU A 159 20.82 -10.30 -3.56
CA GLU A 159 21.61 -11.46 -3.15
C GLU A 159 20.95 -12.21 -1.98
N LEU A 160 20.44 -11.48 -0.98
CA LEU A 160 19.70 -12.07 0.14
C LEU A 160 18.37 -12.69 -0.33
N ILE A 161 17.65 -12.02 -1.22
CA ILE A 161 16.42 -12.54 -1.82
C ILE A 161 16.74 -13.82 -2.60
N GLY A 162 17.77 -13.83 -3.43
CA GLY A 162 18.20 -14.97 -4.23
C GLY A 162 18.52 -16.23 -3.41
N LYS A 163 19.08 -16.06 -2.17
CA LYS A 163 19.33 -17.18 -1.24
C LYS A 163 18.06 -17.87 -0.73
N LEU A 164 16.91 -17.17 -0.77
CA LEU A 164 15.61 -17.71 -0.35
C LEU A 164 14.86 -18.39 -1.50
N VAL A 165 15.22 -18.09 -2.74
CA VAL A 165 14.58 -18.67 -3.93
C VAL A 165 14.80 -20.19 -3.96
N ASN A 166 13.71 -20.93 -4.14
CA ASN A 166 13.72 -22.39 -4.21
C ASN A 166 12.61 -22.88 -5.17
N LYS A 167 12.46 -24.20 -5.34
CA LYS A 167 11.51 -24.80 -6.27
C LYS A 167 10.02 -24.52 -5.95
N ARG A 168 9.73 -24.06 -4.74
CA ARG A 168 8.37 -23.68 -4.30
C ARG A 168 8.11 -22.19 -4.44
N SER A 169 9.12 -21.39 -4.71
CA SER A 169 8.97 -19.94 -4.88
C SER A 169 8.19 -19.64 -6.17
N LYS A 170 6.99 -19.06 -6.03
CA LYS A 170 6.07 -18.72 -7.13
C LYS A 170 6.03 -17.23 -7.44
N GLY A 171 6.57 -16.41 -6.55
CA GLY A 171 6.64 -14.97 -6.76
C GLY A 171 7.54 -14.29 -5.74
N ILE A 172 8.12 -13.17 -6.15
CA ILE A 172 8.80 -12.20 -5.29
C ILE A 172 7.93 -10.95 -5.30
N LEU A 173 7.32 -10.62 -4.16
CA LEU A 173 6.53 -9.39 -4.04
C LEU A 173 7.43 -8.26 -3.58
N ILE A 174 7.39 -7.16 -4.30
CA ILE A 174 8.05 -5.89 -3.98
C ILE A 174 7.02 -4.79 -3.85
N ASN A 175 7.30 -3.77 -3.03
CA ASN A 175 6.46 -2.57 -2.89
C ASN A 175 7.37 -1.33 -2.86
N SER A 176 7.30 -0.51 -3.89
CA SER A 176 8.11 0.68 -4.06
C SER A 176 7.30 1.78 -4.75
N PRO A 177 7.07 2.93 -4.10
CA PRO A 177 7.41 3.30 -2.71
C PRO A 177 6.75 2.38 -1.68
N SER A 178 7.46 2.09 -0.57
CA SER A 178 7.07 1.05 0.39
C SER A 178 6.12 1.56 1.49
N ASN A 179 5.22 0.71 1.91
CA ASN A 179 4.54 0.76 3.20
C ASN A 179 5.12 -0.38 4.09
N PRO A 180 5.76 -0.09 5.26
CA PRO A 180 5.68 1.16 6.03
C PRO A 180 6.84 2.13 5.84
N THR A 181 7.92 1.73 5.15
CA THR A 181 9.23 2.38 5.22
C THR A 181 9.37 3.65 4.38
N ALA A 182 8.45 3.86 3.43
CA ALA A 182 8.48 4.94 2.46
C ALA A 182 9.76 4.99 1.58
N ALA A 183 10.50 3.87 1.54
CA ALA A 183 11.68 3.70 0.69
C ALA A 183 11.27 3.53 -0.78
N VAL A 184 12.13 4.01 -1.67
CA VAL A 184 12.01 3.86 -3.12
C VAL A 184 13.21 3.05 -3.60
N GLN A 185 12.96 2.02 -4.41
CA GLN A 185 14.01 1.18 -4.98
C GLN A 185 14.50 1.77 -6.31
N ASP A 186 15.78 1.56 -6.59
CA ASP A 186 16.38 1.99 -7.85
C ASP A 186 16.26 0.91 -8.95
N HIS A 187 16.52 1.33 -10.19
CA HIS A 187 16.41 0.47 -11.38
C HIS A 187 17.32 -0.76 -11.29
N ASP A 188 18.58 -0.57 -10.87
CA ASP A 188 19.57 -1.65 -10.83
C ASP A 188 19.15 -2.74 -9.83
N THR A 189 18.59 -2.35 -8.68
CA THR A 189 18.04 -3.29 -7.70
C THR A 189 16.88 -4.10 -8.30
N LEU A 190 15.97 -3.45 -9.01
CA LEU A 190 14.81 -4.11 -9.63
C LEU A 190 15.24 -5.05 -10.76
N GLU A 191 16.22 -4.66 -11.56
CA GLU A 191 16.80 -5.50 -12.64
C GLU A 191 17.43 -6.78 -12.05
N GLN A 192 18.21 -6.65 -10.98
CA GLN A 192 18.82 -7.79 -10.33
C GLN A 192 17.76 -8.73 -9.71
N ILE A 193 16.66 -8.21 -9.16
CA ILE A 193 15.54 -9.01 -8.65
C ILE A 193 14.85 -9.75 -9.81
N ALA A 194 14.59 -9.10 -10.93
CA ALA A 194 14.01 -9.73 -12.12
C ALA A 194 14.88 -10.87 -12.66
N ALA A 195 16.21 -10.75 -12.56
CA ALA A 195 17.15 -11.76 -12.99
C ALA A 195 17.18 -13.03 -12.12
N LEU A 196 16.49 -13.06 -10.96
CA LEU A 196 16.42 -14.23 -10.09
C LEU A 196 15.59 -15.39 -10.66
N GLY A 197 14.89 -15.20 -11.80
CA GLY A 197 14.15 -16.26 -12.49
C GLY A 197 12.85 -16.69 -11.79
N VAL A 198 12.31 -15.86 -10.91
CA VAL A 198 11.02 -16.04 -10.25
C VAL A 198 10.13 -14.85 -10.61
N PRO A 199 8.85 -15.03 -10.97
CA PRO A 199 7.96 -13.92 -11.31
C PRO A 199 7.95 -12.81 -10.26
N VAL A 200 8.08 -11.56 -10.68
CA VAL A 200 8.00 -10.40 -9.76
C VAL A 200 6.56 -9.87 -9.71
N ILE A 201 6.06 -9.67 -8.51
CA ILE A 201 4.79 -8.99 -8.23
C ILE A 201 5.16 -7.60 -7.67
N SER A 202 5.02 -6.57 -8.49
CA SER A 202 5.32 -5.19 -8.12
C SER A 202 4.05 -4.48 -7.67
N ASP A 203 3.95 -4.17 -6.37
CA ASP A 203 2.88 -3.31 -5.84
C ASP A 203 3.33 -1.85 -5.93
N GLU A 204 2.78 -1.13 -6.92
CA GLU A 204 3.12 0.23 -7.30
C GLU A 204 2.08 1.26 -6.82
N ILE A 205 1.21 0.88 -5.87
CA ILE A 205 0.07 1.69 -5.42
C ILE A 205 0.44 3.12 -4.95
N TYR A 206 1.69 3.36 -4.58
CA TYR A 206 2.18 4.68 -4.17
C TYR A 206 2.93 5.44 -5.28
N HIS A 207 2.94 4.94 -6.51
CA HIS A 207 3.52 5.66 -7.64
C HIS A 207 2.82 7.01 -7.87
N GLY A 208 3.62 8.06 -8.05
CA GLY A 208 3.15 9.44 -8.12
C GLY A 208 3.11 10.16 -6.76
N LEU A 209 3.51 9.48 -5.70
CA LEU A 209 3.70 10.06 -4.37
C LEU A 209 5.18 9.98 -3.98
N GLU A 210 6.07 10.46 -4.85
CA GLU A 210 7.50 10.58 -4.59
C GLU A 210 7.86 12.04 -4.27
N TYR A 211 8.89 12.25 -3.43
CA TYR A 211 9.25 13.55 -2.85
C TYR A 211 10.69 14.00 -3.13
N GLY A 212 11.32 13.48 -4.16
CA GLY A 212 12.62 13.96 -4.65
C GLY A 212 12.49 15.13 -5.63
N GLY A 213 13.48 15.38 -6.42
CA GLY A 213 13.39 16.28 -7.57
C GLY A 213 12.73 15.60 -8.78
N ALA A 214 12.88 16.17 -9.96
CA ALA A 214 12.35 15.61 -11.21
C ALA A 214 12.81 14.16 -11.48
N ASP A 215 14.00 13.79 -10.98
CA ASP A 215 14.60 12.47 -11.14
C ASP A 215 14.20 11.45 -10.05
N ALA A 216 13.32 11.81 -9.14
CA ALA A 216 12.93 10.95 -8.00
C ALA A 216 11.70 10.09 -8.26
N ARG A 217 11.27 9.97 -9.50
CA ARG A 217 10.17 9.09 -9.89
C ARG A 217 10.52 7.62 -9.57
N ALA A 218 9.58 6.91 -8.93
CA ALA A 218 9.72 5.48 -8.75
C ALA A 218 9.78 4.77 -10.12
N VAL A 219 10.61 3.76 -10.20
CA VAL A 219 10.75 2.90 -11.39
C VAL A 219 9.61 1.88 -11.39
N SER A 220 8.87 1.80 -12.49
CA SER A 220 7.91 0.71 -12.67
C SER A 220 8.64 -0.57 -13.08
N MET A 221 8.18 -1.72 -12.58
CA MET A 221 8.74 -3.01 -12.98
C MET A 221 8.62 -3.27 -14.49
N LEU A 222 7.66 -2.64 -15.16
CA LEU A 222 7.50 -2.69 -16.62
C LEU A 222 8.58 -1.93 -17.39
N GLU A 223 9.39 -1.09 -16.75
CA GLU A 223 10.59 -0.50 -17.37
C GLU A 223 11.76 -1.49 -17.40
N VAL A 224 11.68 -2.53 -16.55
CA VAL A 224 12.73 -3.55 -16.36
C VAL A 224 12.43 -4.81 -17.17
N THR A 225 11.19 -5.31 -17.08
CA THR A 225 10.78 -6.54 -17.76
C THR A 225 9.30 -6.57 -18.08
N ASP A 226 8.95 -7.24 -19.18
CA ASP A 226 7.56 -7.55 -19.54
C ASP A 226 7.02 -8.80 -18.82
N ASP A 227 7.90 -9.65 -18.27
CA ASP A 227 7.56 -10.86 -17.52
C ASP A 227 7.42 -10.56 -16.02
N CYS A 228 6.42 -9.76 -15.69
CA CYS A 228 6.11 -9.39 -14.32
C CYS A 228 4.60 -9.11 -14.15
N PHE A 229 4.18 -9.06 -12.90
CA PHE A 229 2.85 -8.60 -12.51
C PHE A 229 2.99 -7.22 -11.85
N VAL A 230 2.35 -6.21 -12.42
CA VAL A 230 2.27 -4.89 -11.80
C VAL A 230 0.87 -4.66 -11.27
N VAL A 231 0.80 -4.36 -9.97
CA VAL A 231 -0.44 -4.04 -9.25
C VAL A 231 -0.41 -2.56 -8.88
N ASP A 232 -1.41 -1.81 -9.34
CA ASP A 232 -1.52 -0.39 -9.03
C ASP A 232 -3.00 0.01 -8.96
N GLY A 233 -3.31 1.26 -8.62
CA GLY A 233 -4.69 1.69 -8.50
C GLY A 233 -4.88 3.15 -8.13
N PHE A 234 -6.15 3.47 -7.91
CA PHE A 234 -6.58 4.85 -7.69
C PHE A 234 -6.70 5.23 -6.21
N SER A 235 -6.46 4.28 -5.30
CA SER A 235 -6.71 4.51 -3.87
C SER A 235 -5.84 5.60 -3.26
N LYS A 236 -4.53 5.66 -3.62
CA LYS A 236 -3.56 6.47 -2.87
C LYS A 236 -3.30 7.81 -3.54
N ARG A 237 -2.68 7.81 -4.72
CA ARG A 237 -2.40 9.05 -5.46
C ARG A 237 -3.67 9.82 -5.79
N HIS A 238 -4.76 9.12 -6.14
CA HIS A 238 -5.99 9.73 -6.65
C HIS A 238 -7.04 10.00 -5.55
N ALA A 239 -6.75 9.71 -4.29
CA ALA A 239 -7.67 9.86 -3.15
C ALA A 239 -9.02 9.14 -3.35
N MET A 240 -9.02 7.97 -4.00
CA MET A 240 -10.21 7.20 -4.37
C MET A 240 -10.32 5.89 -3.58
N THR A 241 -9.93 5.88 -2.30
CA THR A 241 -9.91 4.68 -1.45
C THR A 241 -11.24 3.96 -1.40
N GLY A 242 -12.33 4.69 -1.20
CA GLY A 242 -13.70 4.16 -1.09
C GLY A 242 -14.31 3.66 -2.41
N LEU A 243 -13.76 4.06 -3.57
CA LEU A 243 -14.28 3.64 -4.88
C LEU A 243 -13.84 2.23 -5.29
N ARG A 244 -12.83 1.66 -4.60
CA ARG A 244 -12.38 0.29 -4.80
C ARG A 244 -12.06 -0.04 -6.26
N VAL A 245 -11.19 0.72 -6.89
CA VAL A 245 -10.73 0.49 -8.27
C VAL A 245 -9.22 0.54 -8.37
N GLY A 246 -8.66 -0.43 -9.10
CA GLY A 246 -7.24 -0.57 -9.40
C GLY A 246 -7.07 -1.40 -10.66
N TRP A 247 -5.85 -1.79 -10.95
CA TRP A 247 -5.54 -2.62 -12.10
C TRP A 247 -4.37 -3.56 -11.82
N LEU A 248 -4.32 -4.59 -12.64
CA LEU A 248 -3.22 -5.54 -12.76
C LEU A 248 -2.74 -5.52 -14.21
N VAL A 249 -1.45 -5.32 -14.43
CA VAL A 249 -0.80 -5.64 -15.72
C VAL A 249 -0.10 -6.98 -15.58
N ALA A 250 -0.39 -7.89 -16.50
CA ALA A 250 0.12 -9.26 -16.47
C ALA A 250 0.83 -9.64 -17.79
N PRO A 251 1.68 -10.68 -17.78
CA PRO A 251 2.15 -11.32 -19.01
C PRO A 251 0.95 -11.78 -19.89
N GLU A 252 1.10 -11.67 -21.20
CA GLU A 252 0.00 -11.86 -22.16
C GLU A 252 -0.67 -13.25 -22.04
N ASP A 253 0.15 -14.29 -21.89
CA ASP A 253 -0.29 -15.69 -21.77
C ASP A 253 -1.06 -15.99 -20.48
N LEU A 254 -0.89 -15.15 -19.44
CA LEU A 254 -1.58 -15.28 -18.15
C LEU A 254 -2.86 -14.45 -18.04
N VAL A 255 -3.16 -13.60 -19.02
CA VAL A 255 -4.39 -12.79 -19.01
C VAL A 255 -5.65 -13.65 -19.05
N ALA A 256 -5.69 -14.68 -19.90
CA ALA A 256 -6.88 -15.52 -20.05
C ALA A 256 -7.21 -16.33 -18.78
N PRO A 257 -6.25 -16.96 -18.08
CA PRO A 257 -6.49 -17.53 -16.75
C PRO A 257 -6.99 -16.52 -15.72
N LEU A 258 -6.35 -15.33 -15.63
CA LEU A 258 -6.75 -14.27 -14.72
C LEU A 258 -8.17 -13.77 -15.02
N GLN A 259 -8.53 -13.62 -16.29
CA GLN A 259 -9.88 -13.22 -16.68
C GLN A 259 -10.92 -14.24 -16.23
N ARG A 260 -10.64 -15.54 -16.33
CA ARG A 260 -11.57 -16.59 -15.82
C ARG A 260 -11.74 -16.50 -14.30
N LEU A 261 -10.67 -16.25 -13.56
CA LEU A 261 -10.75 -16.03 -12.12
C LEU A 261 -11.59 -14.77 -11.81
N GLN A 262 -11.33 -13.66 -12.48
CA GLN A 262 -12.07 -12.41 -12.32
C GLN A 262 -13.58 -12.62 -12.58
N GLN A 263 -13.95 -13.32 -13.65
CA GLN A 263 -15.34 -13.60 -14.01
C GLN A 263 -16.07 -14.38 -12.91
N ASN A 264 -15.40 -15.32 -12.27
CA ASN A 264 -16.03 -16.22 -11.30
C ASN A 264 -16.02 -15.65 -9.88
N LEU A 265 -15.00 -14.85 -9.52
CA LEU A 265 -14.87 -14.28 -8.17
C LEU A 265 -15.57 -12.92 -8.04
N PHE A 266 -15.55 -12.11 -9.10
CA PHE A 266 -15.96 -10.70 -9.02
C PHE A 266 -16.92 -10.25 -10.13
N VAL A 267 -17.08 -11.05 -11.20
CA VAL A 267 -17.77 -10.69 -12.45
C VAL A 267 -17.02 -9.58 -13.21
N CYS A 268 -16.96 -8.37 -12.63
CA CYS A 268 -16.21 -7.22 -13.12
C CYS A 268 -15.99 -6.21 -11.98
N ALA A 269 -15.13 -5.22 -12.18
CA ALA A 269 -15.03 -4.06 -11.29
C ALA A 269 -16.26 -3.14 -11.43
N SER A 270 -16.51 -2.29 -10.41
CA SER A 270 -17.63 -1.33 -10.41
C SER A 270 -17.61 -0.42 -11.64
N SER A 271 -18.72 -0.34 -12.38
CA SER A 271 -18.86 0.53 -13.56
C SER A 271 -18.71 2.01 -13.24
N LEU A 272 -19.22 2.45 -12.09
CA LEU A 272 -19.09 3.83 -11.61
C LEU A 272 -17.64 4.16 -11.26
N ALA A 273 -16.96 3.24 -10.57
CA ALA A 273 -15.55 3.40 -10.22
C ALA A 273 -14.65 3.44 -11.45
N GLN A 274 -14.95 2.67 -12.49
CA GLN A 274 -14.25 2.72 -13.76
C GLN A 274 -14.47 4.06 -14.49
N THR A 275 -15.67 4.61 -14.43
CA THR A 275 -15.95 5.96 -14.99
C THR A 275 -15.17 7.03 -14.23
N ALA A 276 -15.10 6.94 -12.91
CA ALA A 276 -14.29 7.80 -12.06
C ALA A 276 -12.79 7.72 -12.42
N ALA A 277 -12.29 6.51 -12.62
CA ALA A 277 -10.90 6.24 -12.98
C ALA A 277 -10.49 6.88 -14.32
N ILE A 278 -11.35 6.78 -15.34
CA ILE A 278 -11.13 7.43 -16.63
C ILE A 278 -11.01 8.97 -16.46
N ALA A 279 -11.93 9.58 -15.70
CA ALA A 279 -11.89 11.02 -15.44
C ALA A 279 -10.63 11.43 -14.67
N ALA A 280 -10.22 10.64 -13.69
CA ALA A 280 -9.00 10.87 -12.92
C ALA A 280 -7.74 10.86 -13.79
N LEU A 281 -7.62 9.89 -14.72
CA LEU A 281 -6.47 9.77 -15.62
C LEU A 281 -6.43 10.87 -16.70
N ARG A 282 -7.59 11.34 -17.16
CA ARG A 282 -7.70 12.35 -18.23
C ARG A 282 -7.56 13.78 -17.72
N GLU A 283 -8.14 14.07 -16.57
CA GLU A 283 -8.37 15.44 -16.11
C GLU A 283 -7.81 15.71 -14.70
N GLY A 284 -7.34 14.68 -13.97
CA GLY A 284 -6.99 14.81 -12.56
C GLY A 284 -5.59 15.37 -12.28
N GLU A 285 -4.68 15.41 -13.25
CA GLU A 285 -3.25 15.61 -13.03
C GLU A 285 -2.89 16.88 -12.24
N GLU A 286 -3.55 18.01 -12.52
CA GLU A 286 -3.32 19.28 -11.78
C GLU A 286 -3.67 19.13 -10.29
N ALA A 287 -4.82 18.53 -9.98
CA ALA A 287 -5.24 18.29 -8.59
C ALA A 287 -4.30 17.33 -7.87
N LEU A 288 -3.87 16.27 -8.56
CA LEU A 288 -2.96 15.25 -7.99
C LEU A 288 -1.58 15.84 -7.70
N THR A 289 -1.07 16.69 -8.57
CA THR A 289 0.19 17.42 -8.36
C THR A 289 0.08 18.34 -7.13
N ALA A 290 -1.03 19.08 -7.00
CA ALA A 290 -1.28 19.94 -5.85
C ALA A 290 -1.37 19.14 -4.54
N MET A 291 -1.99 17.97 -4.53
CA MET A 291 -2.04 17.06 -3.38
C MET A 291 -0.64 16.56 -3.00
N THR A 292 0.16 16.13 -3.97
CA THR A 292 1.53 15.65 -3.75
C THR A 292 2.42 16.74 -3.14
N GLU A 293 2.31 17.99 -3.59
CA GLU A 293 3.04 19.12 -3.00
C GLU A 293 2.60 19.41 -1.56
N GLN A 294 1.32 19.21 -1.23
CA GLN A 294 0.87 19.30 0.17
C GLN A 294 1.45 18.17 1.03
N TYR A 295 1.45 16.92 0.54
CA TYR A 295 2.09 15.80 1.25
C TYR A 295 3.58 16.06 1.50
N LYS A 296 4.29 16.64 0.55
CA LYS A 296 5.69 17.02 0.71
C LYS A 296 5.90 18.00 1.88
N ARG A 297 5.03 19.01 2.02
CA ARG A 297 5.07 19.95 3.16
C ARG A 297 4.74 19.27 4.47
N ARG A 298 3.71 18.44 4.51
CA ARG A 298 3.27 17.68 5.69
C ARG A 298 4.36 16.71 6.16
N ARG A 299 5.04 16.06 5.21
CA ARG A 299 6.20 15.22 5.50
C ARG A 299 7.27 15.98 6.27
N GLU A 300 7.66 17.17 5.80
CA GLU A 300 8.70 17.95 6.47
C GLU A 300 8.28 18.33 7.90
N VAL A 301 7.03 18.74 8.11
CA VAL A 301 6.52 19.10 9.45
C VAL A 301 6.58 17.91 10.39
N LEU A 302 6.01 16.75 9.98
CA LEU A 302 5.98 15.57 10.84
C LEU A 302 7.38 14.98 11.05
N TYR A 303 8.21 14.91 10.00
CA TYR A 303 9.56 14.37 10.06
C TYR A 303 10.44 15.16 11.04
N ASN A 304 10.49 16.47 10.91
CA ASN A 304 11.28 17.32 11.79
C ASN A 304 10.74 17.29 13.23
N GLY A 305 9.40 17.33 13.39
CA GLY A 305 8.78 17.28 14.70
C GLY A 305 9.05 15.96 15.44
N LEU A 306 9.02 14.81 14.77
CA LEU A 306 9.36 13.53 15.38
C LEU A 306 10.85 13.45 15.76
N LEU A 307 11.76 13.97 14.94
CA LEU A 307 13.20 14.07 15.29
C LEU A 307 13.41 14.93 16.52
N GLU A 308 12.75 16.09 16.61
CA GLU A 308 12.81 16.97 17.79
C GLU A 308 12.25 16.30 19.06
N LEU A 309 11.32 15.37 18.91
CA LEU A 309 10.77 14.56 19.99
C LEU A 309 11.65 13.36 20.37
N GLY A 310 12.77 13.15 19.68
CA GLY A 310 13.73 12.10 19.98
C GLY A 310 13.41 10.74 19.33
N PHE A 311 12.50 10.67 18.35
CA PHE A 311 12.29 9.44 17.58
C PHE A 311 13.39 9.26 16.53
N PRO A 312 14.21 8.20 16.59
CA PRO A 312 15.20 7.94 15.56
C PRO A 312 14.52 7.54 14.23
N ILE A 313 14.81 8.29 13.16
CA ILE A 313 14.31 8.02 11.81
C ILE A 313 15.51 7.82 10.91
N PRO A 314 15.96 6.57 10.68
CA PRO A 314 17.21 6.32 9.93
C PRO A 314 17.13 6.72 8.46
N CYS A 315 15.93 6.77 7.88
CA CYS A 315 15.72 7.14 6.49
C CYS A 315 14.61 8.16 6.35
N LYS A 316 14.93 9.28 5.70
CA LYS A 316 13.91 10.26 5.33
C LYS A 316 12.97 9.62 4.29
N PRO A 317 11.63 9.71 4.46
CA PRO A 317 10.68 9.17 3.50
C PRO A 317 10.89 9.76 2.10
N MET A 318 11.01 8.90 1.08
CA MET A 318 11.18 9.32 -0.31
C MET A 318 9.90 9.15 -1.14
N GLY A 319 8.93 8.37 -0.64
CA GLY A 319 7.62 8.19 -1.28
C GLY A 319 6.53 7.85 -0.27
N ALA A 320 5.34 7.46 -0.75
CA ALA A 320 4.14 7.19 0.04
C ALA A 320 3.80 8.38 0.96
N TYR A 321 3.17 8.16 2.11
CA TYR A 321 2.89 9.22 3.08
C TYR A 321 3.09 8.74 4.53
N TYR A 322 4.18 7.99 4.75
CA TYR A 322 4.50 7.43 6.06
C TYR A 322 5.88 7.88 6.54
N ILE A 323 6.01 7.95 7.86
CA ILE A 323 7.29 7.99 8.56
C ILE A 323 7.37 6.74 9.42
N PHE A 324 8.43 5.98 9.25
CA PHE A 324 8.72 4.79 10.03
C PHE A 324 9.84 5.11 11.00
N ALA A 325 9.53 5.19 12.29
CA ALA A 325 10.43 5.67 13.33
C ALA A 325 10.65 4.61 14.40
N ARG A 326 11.88 4.51 14.91
CA ARG A 326 12.17 3.64 16.05
C ARG A 326 11.57 4.20 17.33
N ALA A 327 11.06 3.32 18.17
CA ALA A 327 10.39 3.65 19.43
C ALA A 327 10.73 2.66 20.56
N ASP A 328 11.64 1.70 20.33
CA ASP A 328 12.09 0.68 21.27
C ASP A 328 12.71 1.26 22.56
N HIS A 329 13.16 2.50 22.52
CA HIS A 329 13.60 3.24 23.71
C HIS A 329 12.44 3.68 24.63
N LEU A 330 11.20 3.64 24.18
CA LEU A 330 10.00 3.96 24.96
C LEU A 330 9.29 2.70 25.44
N ASP A 331 9.24 1.67 24.62
CA ASP A 331 8.64 0.36 24.91
C ASP A 331 9.13 -0.65 23.85
N ASP A 332 9.46 -1.87 24.28
CA ASP A 332 9.87 -2.98 23.40
C ASP A 332 8.70 -3.69 22.70
N ASP A 333 7.45 -3.44 23.15
CA ASP A 333 6.21 -3.90 22.55
C ASP A 333 5.50 -2.74 21.84
N SER A 334 5.62 -2.70 20.51
CA SER A 334 5.07 -1.62 19.68
C SER A 334 3.55 -1.53 19.72
N LEU A 335 2.83 -2.64 19.91
CA LEU A 335 1.38 -2.64 20.03
C LEU A 335 0.93 -2.05 21.37
N ARG A 336 1.57 -2.45 22.47
CA ARG A 336 1.33 -1.87 23.79
C ARG A 336 1.62 -0.37 23.77
N LEU A 337 2.74 0.04 23.15
CA LEU A 337 3.11 1.44 22.99
C LEU A 337 2.06 2.23 22.21
N ALA A 338 1.63 1.72 21.04
CA ALA A 338 0.60 2.38 20.23
C ALA A 338 -0.73 2.54 20.98
N LYS A 339 -1.16 1.53 21.72
CA LYS A 339 -2.35 1.60 22.56
C LYS A 339 -2.21 2.63 23.69
N ARG A 340 -1.05 2.70 24.34
CA ARG A 340 -0.77 3.71 25.37
C ARG A 340 -0.78 5.13 24.81
N ILE A 341 -0.16 5.35 23.66
CA ILE A 341 -0.16 6.66 23.00
C ILE A 341 -1.60 7.08 22.66
N LEU A 342 -2.43 6.15 22.17
CA LEU A 342 -3.83 6.43 21.88
C LEU A 342 -4.63 6.80 23.13
N GLU A 343 -4.55 6.01 24.20
CA GLU A 343 -5.34 6.20 25.42
C GLU A 343 -4.90 7.43 26.22
N GLU A 344 -3.60 7.71 26.28
CA GLU A 344 -3.01 8.75 27.13
C GLU A 344 -2.77 10.08 26.41
N ALA A 345 -2.37 10.04 25.12
CA ALA A 345 -2.10 11.23 24.32
C ALA A 345 -3.20 11.54 23.28
N HIS A 346 -4.13 10.61 23.07
CA HIS A 346 -5.17 10.70 22.03
C HIS A 346 -4.61 10.95 20.63
N VAL A 347 -3.53 10.22 20.31
CA VAL A 347 -2.91 10.18 18.99
C VAL A 347 -2.87 8.73 18.50
N GLY A 348 -3.54 8.43 17.41
CA GLY A 348 -3.47 7.13 16.77
C GLY A 348 -2.15 6.99 16.00
N VAL A 349 -1.44 5.86 16.19
CA VAL A 349 -0.24 5.48 15.43
C VAL A 349 -0.27 3.99 15.15
N ALA A 350 0.32 3.53 14.04
CA ALA A 350 0.33 2.10 13.75
C ALA A 350 1.54 1.42 14.42
N PRO A 351 1.32 0.28 15.11
CA PRO A 351 2.40 -0.48 15.73
C PRO A 351 3.31 -1.12 14.68
N GLY A 352 4.61 -1.16 14.94
CA GLY A 352 5.58 -1.72 14.00
C GLY A 352 5.37 -3.21 13.74
N ILE A 353 5.06 -3.99 14.78
CA ILE A 353 4.85 -5.45 14.65
C ILE A 353 3.82 -5.83 13.58
N ASP A 354 2.87 -4.94 13.27
CA ASP A 354 1.89 -5.12 12.20
C ASP A 354 2.53 -5.29 10.82
N PHE A 355 3.73 -4.75 10.62
CA PHE A 355 4.48 -4.79 9.37
C PHE A 355 5.53 -5.92 9.31
N GLY A 356 5.47 -6.85 10.23
CA GLY A 356 6.35 -8.02 10.30
C GLY A 356 7.30 -8.00 11.51
N SER A 357 7.93 -9.14 11.75
CA SER A 357 8.75 -9.38 12.95
C SER A 357 9.98 -8.46 13.06
N ARG A 358 10.51 -7.97 11.91
CA ARG A 358 11.65 -7.03 11.88
C ARG A 358 11.26 -5.58 12.15
N ALA A 359 9.97 -5.33 12.30
CA ALA A 359 9.40 -4.02 12.60
C ALA A 359 9.00 -3.86 14.07
N GLU A 360 9.23 -4.87 14.93
CA GLU A 360 9.02 -4.71 16.37
C GLU A 360 9.92 -3.62 16.95
N GLY A 361 9.39 -2.82 17.89
CA GLY A 361 10.06 -1.63 18.42
C GLY A 361 10.00 -0.40 17.51
N TRP A 362 9.20 -0.44 16.44
CA TRP A 362 8.96 0.70 15.54
C TRP A 362 7.52 1.19 15.64
N LEU A 363 7.28 2.41 15.17
CA LEU A 363 5.94 2.97 14.94
C LEU A 363 5.87 3.56 13.53
N ARG A 364 4.73 3.39 12.85
CA ARG A 364 4.44 4.08 11.60
C ARG A 364 3.50 5.25 11.87
N PHE A 365 3.89 6.44 11.42
CA PHE A 365 3.11 7.67 11.44
C PHE A 365 2.70 8.03 10.01
N SER A 366 1.42 8.30 9.78
CA SER A 366 0.92 8.80 8.50
C SER A 366 0.90 10.33 8.50
N PHE A 367 1.43 10.96 7.44
CA PHE A 367 1.25 12.39 7.22
C PHE A 367 0.13 12.69 6.21
N ALA A 368 -0.73 11.71 5.93
CA ALA A 368 -1.97 11.91 5.18
C ALA A 368 -3.03 12.56 6.08
N ASN A 369 -2.70 13.69 6.68
CA ASN A 369 -3.57 14.51 7.53
C ASN A 369 -3.16 15.99 7.37
N ASN A 370 -4.04 16.93 7.72
CA ASN A 370 -3.72 18.34 7.61
C ASN A 370 -2.62 18.78 8.60
N ILE A 371 -1.96 19.90 8.30
CA ILE A 371 -0.81 20.39 9.10
C ILE A 371 -1.21 20.74 10.53
N ASP A 372 -2.43 21.24 10.75
CA ASP A 372 -2.89 21.60 12.09
C ASP A 372 -3.04 20.37 12.98
N ASN A 373 -3.61 19.29 12.46
CA ASN A 373 -3.69 18.01 13.15
C ASN A 373 -2.30 17.40 13.39
N ILE A 374 -1.38 17.48 12.42
CA ILE A 374 0.00 17.02 12.58
C ILE A 374 0.69 17.79 13.73
N ASN A 375 0.57 19.11 13.76
CA ASN A 375 1.13 19.93 14.83
C ASN A 375 0.50 19.62 16.18
N GLU A 376 -0.81 19.38 16.23
CA GLU A 376 -1.51 18.99 17.46
C GLU A 376 -1.03 17.61 17.95
N ALA A 377 -0.85 16.63 17.05
CA ALA A 377 -0.27 15.34 17.43
C ALA A 377 1.13 15.50 18.03
N LEU A 378 2.00 16.27 17.39
CA LEU A 378 3.36 16.55 17.89
C LEU A 378 3.33 17.23 19.27
N ARG A 379 2.44 18.20 19.46
CA ARG A 379 2.23 18.87 20.75
C ARG A 379 1.78 17.89 21.87
N ARG A 380 0.84 16.98 21.54
CA ARG A 380 0.36 15.96 22.48
C ARG A 380 1.45 14.96 22.83
N LEU A 381 2.16 14.46 21.83
CA LEU A 381 3.30 13.55 22.02
C LEU A 381 4.38 14.19 22.88
N LYS A 382 4.73 15.47 22.64
CA LYS A 382 5.68 16.22 23.47
C LYS A 382 5.29 16.30 24.94
N LYS A 383 4.00 16.44 25.21
CA LYS A 383 3.48 16.48 26.59
C LYS A 383 3.48 15.11 27.24
N TRP A 384 3.25 14.08 26.46
CA TRP A 384 3.13 12.69 26.89
C TRP A 384 4.46 12.02 27.15
N LEU A 385 5.47 12.31 26.31
CA LEU A 385 6.80 11.73 26.45
C LEU A 385 7.41 12.06 27.82
N PRO A 386 8.16 11.12 28.46
CA PRO A 386 8.87 11.39 29.68
C PRO A 386 9.79 12.57 29.48
N ARG A 387 9.79 13.50 30.43
CA ARG A 387 10.75 14.61 30.43
C ARG A 387 12.14 13.99 30.58
N SER A 388 13.03 14.23 29.61
CA SER A 388 14.46 13.94 29.80
C SER A 388 14.90 14.66 31.09
N GLU A 389 15.25 13.86 32.10
CA GLU A 389 16.00 14.42 33.24
C GLU A 389 17.31 14.98 32.64
N GLY A 390 17.42 16.34 32.66
CA GLY A 390 18.57 17.09 32.16
C GLY A 390 19.82 16.90 33.01
#